data_13b4ff03df6b4c048405ac56e9984a9d
#
_entry.id   13b4ff03df6b4c048405ac56e9984a9d
#
_cell.length_a   1.000
_cell.length_b   1.000
_cell.length_c   1.000
_cell.angle_alpha   90.00
_cell.angle_beta   90.00
_cell.angle_gamma   90.00
#
_symmetry.space_group_name_H-M   'P 1'
#
loop_
_entity.id
_entity.type
_entity.pdbx_description
1 polymer ?
#
loop_
_entity_poly.entity_id
_entity_poly.type
_entity_poly.pdbx_seq_one_letter_code
_entity_poly.pdbx_strand_id
1 'polypeptide(L)'
;MIRLQLTIASVIAVIFAGGLAPTARAAESVTYEVASSDVGTASGIEYFDGARRDLLQNVSLPWRTTVEIANPTSLGTDGAEVRASWSTGRLNKFVMVRIYFGDKVRCENALDLGNAACYGSTPFTTAIK
;
A
#
# COMPACT_ATOMS: atom_id res chain seq x y z
N MET A 1 -6.08 66.32 39.15
CA MET A 1 -4.98 65.31 39.05
C MET A 1 -5.34 64.27 38.04
N ILE A 2 -4.70 64.31 36.89
CA ILE A 2 -4.93 63.35 35.82
C ILE A 2 -3.95 62.22 36.03
N ARG A 3 -4.44 61.03 36.35
CA ARG A 3 -3.61 59.83 36.36
C ARG A 3 -3.58 59.24 35.00
N LEU A 4 -2.45 59.32 34.36
CA LEU A 4 -2.20 58.61 33.15
C LEU A 4 -1.99 57.11 33.48
N GLN A 5 -2.94 56.32 33.12
CA GLN A 5 -2.75 54.87 33.18
C GLN A 5 -2.05 54.45 31.89
N LEU A 6 -0.79 54.12 32.04
CA LEU A 6 -0.09 53.45 30.95
C LEU A 6 -0.53 51.99 30.94
N THR A 7 -1.37 51.65 30.02
CA THR A 7 -1.64 50.28 29.68
C THR A 7 -0.49 49.75 28.84
N ILE A 8 0.37 48.99 29.42
CA ILE A 8 1.38 48.25 28.68
C ILE A 8 0.66 47.10 28.01
N ALA A 9 0.41 47.25 26.75
CA ALA A 9 -0.04 46.12 25.93
C ALA A 9 1.18 45.18 25.75
N SER A 10 1.20 44.10 26.50
CA SER A 10 2.15 43.03 26.26
C SER A 10 1.79 42.37 24.93
N VAL A 11 2.51 42.72 23.90
CA VAL A 11 2.46 41.97 22.66
C VAL A 11 3.20 40.65 22.93
N ILE A 12 2.45 39.60 23.16
CA ILE A 12 3.02 38.24 23.17
C ILE A 12 3.29 37.90 21.71
N ALA A 13 4.51 38.12 21.27
CA ALA A 13 4.95 37.56 20.01
C ALA A 13 5.02 36.03 20.21
N VAL A 14 4.00 35.35 19.76
CA VAL A 14 4.06 33.89 19.61
C VAL A 14 5.03 33.62 18.47
N ILE A 15 6.26 33.37 18.79
CA ILE A 15 7.21 32.87 17.84
C ILE A 15 6.82 31.41 17.61
N PHE A 16 6.12 31.17 16.54
CA PHE A 16 6.10 29.83 15.96
C PHE A 16 7.52 29.56 15.48
N ALA A 17 8.34 29.02 16.35
CA ALA A 17 9.49 28.30 15.88
C ALA A 17 8.93 27.14 15.08
N GLY A 18 8.76 27.35 13.78
CA GLY A 18 8.51 26.27 12.85
C GLY A 18 9.68 25.33 12.94
N GLY A 19 9.67 24.45 13.95
CA GLY A 19 10.50 23.28 13.92
C GLY A 19 10.17 22.62 12.58
N LEU A 20 11.18 22.41 11.75
CA LEU A 20 11.07 21.53 10.61
C LEU A 20 10.77 20.14 11.17
N ALA A 21 9.51 19.91 11.53
CA ALA A 21 9.04 18.55 11.67
C ALA A 21 9.30 17.88 10.34
N PRO A 22 10.02 16.73 10.29
CA PRO A 22 10.11 15.98 9.04
C PRO A 22 8.68 15.78 8.58
N THR A 23 8.39 16.29 7.39
CA THR A 23 7.12 16.01 6.73
C THR A 23 7.06 14.50 6.58
N ALA A 24 6.30 13.86 7.46
CA ALA A 24 5.92 12.48 7.23
C ALA A 24 5.29 12.43 5.84
N ARG A 25 5.83 11.63 4.93
CA ARG A 25 5.18 11.39 3.66
C ARG A 25 3.74 10.96 3.96
N ALA A 26 2.79 11.66 3.35
CA ALA A 26 1.42 11.20 3.38
C ALA A 26 1.39 9.77 2.86
N ALA A 27 0.71 8.89 3.57
CA ALA A 27 0.52 7.52 3.14
C ALA A 27 -0.18 7.50 1.78
N GLU A 28 0.25 6.61 0.92
CA GLU A 28 -0.35 6.41 -0.40
C GLU A 28 -1.38 5.29 -0.34
N SER A 29 -2.46 5.47 -1.09
CA SER A 29 -3.48 4.44 -1.26
C SER A 29 -2.95 3.34 -2.17
N VAL A 30 -2.90 2.13 -1.64
CA VAL A 30 -2.44 0.93 -2.33
C VAL A 30 -3.58 -0.07 -2.37
N THR A 31 -3.92 -0.55 -3.56
CA THR A 31 -4.91 -1.60 -3.73
C THR A 31 -4.23 -2.87 -4.20
N TYR A 32 -4.51 -3.95 -3.49
CA TYR A 32 -4.13 -5.30 -3.88
C TYR A 32 -5.31 -6.01 -4.51
N GLU A 33 -5.05 -6.76 -5.56
CA GLU A 33 -6.05 -7.56 -6.25
C GLU A 33 -5.50 -8.95 -6.58
N VAL A 34 -6.30 -9.95 -6.31
CA VAL A 34 -6.06 -11.33 -6.73
C VAL A 34 -7.29 -11.82 -7.47
N ALA A 35 -7.12 -12.22 -8.71
CA ALA A 35 -8.22 -12.61 -9.57
C ALA A 35 -7.85 -13.81 -10.43
N SER A 36 -8.84 -14.62 -10.76
CA SER A 36 -8.67 -15.78 -11.62
C SER A 36 -10.00 -16.17 -12.25
N SER A 37 -9.93 -16.60 -13.52
CA SER A 37 -11.04 -17.30 -14.18
C SER A 37 -10.96 -18.83 -14.00
N ASP A 38 -9.83 -19.34 -13.53
CA ASP A 38 -9.55 -20.77 -13.42
C ASP A 38 -9.65 -21.30 -12.00
N VAL A 39 -9.41 -20.42 -11.01
CA VAL A 39 -9.34 -20.75 -9.59
C VAL A 39 -10.37 -19.94 -8.83
N GLY A 40 -11.25 -20.63 -8.12
CA GLY A 40 -12.30 -19.99 -7.34
C GLY A 40 -11.87 -19.56 -5.94
N THR A 41 -10.83 -20.21 -5.39
CA THR A 41 -10.37 -19.98 -4.03
C THR A 41 -8.85 -20.03 -3.98
N ALA A 42 -8.23 -18.98 -3.45
CA ALA A 42 -6.83 -18.99 -3.09
C ALA A 42 -6.65 -19.67 -1.72
N SER A 43 -5.67 -20.54 -1.59
CA SER A 43 -5.36 -21.18 -0.30
C SER A 43 -4.76 -20.18 0.69
N GLY A 44 -4.02 -19.20 0.21
CA GLY A 44 -3.46 -18.13 1.03
C GLY A 44 -3.26 -16.85 0.25
N ILE A 45 -3.51 -15.73 0.90
CA ILE A 45 -3.13 -14.40 0.43
C ILE A 45 -2.41 -13.71 1.57
N GLU A 46 -1.17 -13.29 1.31
CA GLU A 46 -0.36 -12.52 2.24
C GLU A 46 -0.10 -11.15 1.65
N TYR A 47 -0.31 -10.10 2.44
CA TYR A 47 -0.09 -8.74 1.99
C TYR A 47 0.36 -7.82 3.12
N PHE A 48 1.09 -6.78 2.78
CA PHE A 48 1.48 -5.74 3.72
C PHE A 48 0.37 -4.69 3.80
N ASP A 49 -0.15 -4.46 5.01
CA ASP A 49 -1.31 -3.59 5.23
C ASP A 49 -0.94 -2.14 5.60
N GLY A 50 0.35 -1.82 5.60
CA GLY A 50 0.89 -0.53 6.04
C GLY A 50 1.51 -0.57 7.43
N ALA A 51 1.20 -1.59 8.22
CA ALA A 51 1.74 -1.80 9.56
C ALA A 51 2.37 -3.18 9.74
N ARG A 52 1.79 -4.21 9.15
CA ARG A 52 2.21 -5.60 9.27
C ARG A 52 1.79 -6.43 8.07
N ARG A 53 2.28 -7.65 8.01
CA ARG A 53 1.83 -8.64 7.04
C ARG A 53 0.61 -9.37 7.56
N ASP A 54 -0.45 -9.34 6.79
CA ASP A 54 -1.68 -10.08 7.05
C ASP A 54 -1.69 -11.33 6.18
N LEU A 55 -2.06 -12.47 6.76
CA LEU A 55 -2.24 -13.73 6.07
C LEU A 55 -3.71 -14.13 6.13
N LEU A 56 -4.32 -14.24 4.96
CA LEU A 56 -5.67 -14.75 4.80
C LEU A 56 -5.61 -16.17 4.24
N GLN A 57 -6.51 -17.03 4.70
CA GLN A 57 -6.61 -18.42 4.22
C GLN A 57 -7.96 -18.67 3.56
N ASN A 58 -7.96 -19.49 2.53
CA ASN A 58 -9.17 -19.91 1.82
C ASN A 58 -10.02 -18.72 1.36
N VAL A 59 -9.42 -17.89 0.53
CA VAL A 59 -10.02 -16.63 0.08
C VAL A 59 -10.74 -16.84 -1.25
N SER A 60 -12.02 -16.51 -1.30
CA SER A 60 -12.78 -16.53 -2.55
C SER A 60 -12.26 -15.45 -3.51
N LEU A 61 -12.04 -15.84 -4.76
CA LEU A 61 -11.58 -14.95 -5.82
C LEU A 61 -12.77 -14.48 -6.68
N PRO A 62 -12.78 -13.25 -7.19
CA PRO A 62 -11.76 -12.22 -7.01
C PRO A 62 -11.74 -11.62 -5.60
N TRP A 63 -10.55 -11.25 -5.17
CA TRP A 63 -10.33 -10.59 -3.89
C TRP A 63 -9.62 -9.27 -4.12
N ARG A 64 -9.99 -8.26 -3.35
CA ARG A 64 -9.44 -6.92 -3.46
C ARG A 64 -9.48 -6.22 -2.12
N THR A 65 -8.42 -5.50 -1.77
CA THR A 65 -8.37 -4.65 -0.59
C THR A 65 -7.57 -3.40 -0.85
N THR A 66 -7.90 -2.32 -0.16
CA THR A 66 -7.17 -1.06 -0.24
C THR A 66 -6.63 -0.71 1.13
N VAL A 67 -5.36 -0.37 1.19
CA VAL A 67 -4.63 -0.01 2.40
C VAL A 67 -3.84 1.27 2.18
N GLU A 68 -3.42 1.91 3.27
CA GLU A 68 -2.57 3.10 3.24
C GLU A 68 -1.14 2.71 3.65
N ILE A 69 -0.17 3.00 2.79
CA ILE A 69 1.24 2.66 3.02
C ILE A 69 2.10 3.90 2.86
N ALA A 70 2.95 4.16 3.86
CA ALA A 70 3.80 5.35 3.88
C ALA A 70 4.88 5.32 2.80
N ASN A 71 5.44 4.16 2.52
CA ASN A 71 6.54 4.00 1.56
C ASN A 71 6.36 2.76 0.68
N PRO A 72 5.35 2.76 -0.19
CA PRO A 72 4.95 1.55 -0.92
C PRO A 72 5.98 1.06 -1.94
N THR A 73 6.91 1.92 -2.37
CA THR A 73 7.99 1.54 -3.30
C THR A 73 9.26 1.07 -2.61
N SER A 74 9.27 0.99 -1.29
CA SER A 74 10.43 0.53 -0.53
C SER A 74 10.87 -0.86 -0.95
N LEU A 75 12.19 -1.06 -1.04
CA LEU A 75 12.79 -2.38 -1.22
C LEU A 75 12.85 -3.19 0.07
N GLY A 76 12.58 -2.54 1.20
CA GLY A 76 12.56 -3.18 2.51
C GLY A 76 11.22 -3.82 2.84
N THR A 77 11.05 -4.18 4.10
CA THR A 77 9.85 -4.86 4.59
C THR A 77 8.63 -3.95 4.72
N ASP A 78 8.79 -2.66 4.54
CA ASP A 78 7.76 -1.62 4.60
C ASP A 78 7.18 -1.24 3.23
N GLY A 79 7.59 -1.91 2.17
CA GLY A 79 7.06 -1.73 0.83
C GLY A 79 5.76 -2.51 0.61
N ALA A 80 4.99 -2.09 -0.39
CA ALA A 80 3.81 -2.82 -0.81
C ALA A 80 4.19 -4.20 -1.32
N GLU A 81 3.45 -5.21 -0.90
CA GLU A 81 3.66 -6.60 -1.32
C GLU A 81 2.38 -7.39 -1.18
N VAL A 82 2.09 -8.20 -2.17
CA VAL A 82 1.03 -9.19 -2.14
C VAL A 82 1.53 -10.50 -2.70
N ARG A 83 1.19 -11.59 -2.03
CA ARG A 83 1.47 -12.97 -2.47
C ARG A 83 0.20 -13.77 -2.41
N ALA A 84 -0.04 -14.55 -3.45
CA ALA A 84 -1.14 -15.50 -3.47
C ALA A 84 -0.60 -16.91 -3.69
N SER A 85 -1.23 -17.87 -3.05
CA SER A 85 -0.99 -19.29 -3.27
C SER A 85 -2.30 -20.03 -3.52
N TRP A 86 -2.24 -21.03 -4.35
CA TRP A 86 -3.41 -21.84 -4.71
C TRP A 86 -3.02 -23.24 -5.08
N SER A 87 -3.98 -24.13 -5.03
CA SER A 87 -3.79 -25.50 -5.46
C SER A 87 -3.88 -25.57 -6.99
N THR A 88 -2.86 -26.10 -7.63
CA THR A 88 -2.83 -26.24 -9.08
C THR A 88 -3.52 -27.50 -9.57
N GLY A 89 -3.55 -28.56 -8.76
CA GLY A 89 -4.17 -29.86 -9.07
C GLY A 89 -3.77 -30.41 -10.44
N ARG A 90 -4.19 -29.77 -11.49
CA ARG A 90 -3.80 -30.00 -12.89
C ARG A 90 -3.44 -28.69 -13.55
N LEU A 91 -2.74 -28.77 -14.67
CA LEU A 91 -2.12 -27.71 -15.45
C LEU A 91 -3.06 -26.54 -15.80
N ASN A 92 -2.50 -25.36 -15.99
CA ASN A 92 -3.13 -24.15 -16.51
C ASN A 92 -4.16 -23.49 -15.58
N LYS A 93 -3.85 -23.45 -14.29
CA LYS A 93 -4.61 -22.71 -13.29
C LYS A 93 -3.96 -21.35 -13.06
N PHE A 94 -4.25 -20.38 -13.92
CA PHE A 94 -3.69 -19.04 -13.83
C PHE A 94 -4.40 -18.22 -12.77
N VAL A 95 -3.60 -17.57 -11.95
CA VAL A 95 -4.04 -16.53 -11.02
C VAL A 95 -3.25 -15.27 -11.28
N MET A 96 -3.94 -14.15 -11.29
CA MET A 96 -3.36 -12.84 -11.48
C MET A 96 -3.32 -12.10 -10.16
N VAL A 97 -2.16 -11.52 -9.85
CA VAL A 97 -1.97 -10.61 -8.74
C VAL A 97 -1.63 -9.22 -9.28
N ARG A 98 -2.19 -8.18 -8.68
CA ARG A 98 -1.94 -6.79 -9.05
C ARG A 98 -1.74 -5.93 -7.82
N ILE A 99 -0.92 -4.91 -7.98
CA ILE A 99 -0.82 -3.77 -7.08
C ILE A 99 -1.17 -2.51 -7.85
N TYR A 100 -2.09 -1.71 -7.31
CA TYR A 100 -2.44 -0.38 -7.81
C TYR A 100 -1.95 0.67 -6.83
N PHE A 101 -1.36 1.73 -7.35
CA PHE A 101 -1.16 2.99 -6.62
C PHE A 101 -2.22 3.98 -7.08
N GLY A 102 -3.20 4.26 -6.20
CA GLY A 102 -4.40 4.92 -6.64
C GLY A 102 -5.14 4.08 -7.69
N ASP A 103 -5.33 4.61 -8.89
CA ASP A 103 -5.96 3.94 -10.01
C ASP A 103 -4.97 3.35 -11.03
N LYS A 104 -3.66 3.48 -10.77
CA LYS A 104 -2.60 3.04 -11.70
C LYS A 104 -2.05 1.69 -11.29
N VAL A 105 -1.96 0.80 -12.26
CA VAL A 105 -1.29 -0.50 -12.09
C VAL A 105 0.20 -0.29 -11.88
N ARG A 106 0.70 -0.70 -10.73
CA ARG A 106 2.12 -0.67 -10.40
C ARG A 106 2.81 -1.99 -10.69
N CYS A 107 2.15 -3.08 -10.41
CA CYS A 107 2.66 -4.43 -10.64
C CYS A 107 1.51 -5.33 -11.08
N GLU A 108 1.77 -6.17 -12.05
CA GLU A 108 0.83 -7.20 -12.52
C GLU A 108 1.61 -8.46 -12.83
N ASN A 109 1.14 -9.58 -12.33
CA ASN A 109 1.77 -10.87 -12.55
C ASN A 109 0.69 -11.96 -12.67
N ALA A 110 0.73 -12.74 -13.73
CA ALA A 110 -0.18 -13.85 -13.94
C ALA A 110 0.63 -15.12 -14.13
N LEU A 111 0.47 -16.07 -13.22
CA LEU A 111 1.24 -17.33 -13.22
C LEU A 111 0.31 -18.52 -13.03
N ASP A 112 0.79 -19.70 -13.41
CA ASP A 112 0.11 -20.98 -13.28
C ASP A 112 0.86 -21.98 -12.38
N LEU A 113 1.79 -21.47 -11.59
CA LEU A 113 2.73 -22.30 -10.79
C LEU A 113 2.23 -22.59 -9.37
N GLY A 114 1.03 -22.13 -8.99
CA GLY A 114 0.50 -22.31 -7.66
C GLY A 114 0.85 -21.18 -6.68
N ASN A 115 1.66 -20.22 -7.10
CA ASN A 115 1.97 -19.00 -6.36
C ASN A 115 2.31 -17.85 -7.31
N ALA A 116 2.00 -16.64 -6.89
CA ALA A 116 2.36 -15.42 -7.58
C ALA A 116 2.54 -14.29 -6.58
N ALA A 117 3.42 -13.36 -6.88
CA ALA A 117 3.68 -12.20 -6.03
C ALA A 117 3.80 -10.93 -6.86
N CYS A 118 3.44 -9.82 -6.24
CA CYS A 118 3.68 -8.47 -6.74
C CYS A 118 4.29 -7.61 -5.67
N TYR A 119 5.17 -6.70 -6.09
CA TYR A 119 5.89 -5.77 -5.21
C TYR A 119 5.73 -4.34 -5.69
N GLY A 120 5.48 -3.43 -4.77
CA GLY A 120 5.43 -1.99 -5.05
C GLY A 120 6.77 -1.41 -5.50
N SER A 121 7.88 -2.07 -5.15
CA SER A 121 9.22 -1.71 -5.59
C SER A 121 9.51 -2.05 -7.05
N THR A 122 8.64 -2.82 -7.70
CA THR A 122 8.80 -3.17 -9.11
C THR A 122 8.84 -1.90 -9.95
N PRO A 123 9.87 -1.69 -10.79
CA PRO A 123 9.88 -0.55 -11.69
C PRO A 123 8.72 -0.64 -12.67
N PHE A 124 8.10 0.49 -12.95
CA PHE A 124 7.07 0.53 -13.97
C PHE A 124 7.69 0.23 -15.33
N THR A 125 7.41 -0.95 -15.86
CA THR A 125 7.80 -1.30 -17.21
C THR A 125 6.61 -1.10 -18.13
N THR A 126 6.68 -0.05 -18.95
CA THR A 126 5.62 0.29 -19.91
C THR A 126 5.65 -0.53 -21.19
N ALA A 127 6.54 -1.44 -21.32
CA ALA A 127 6.67 -2.20 -22.55
C ALA A 127 6.90 -3.67 -22.27
N ILE A 128 5.82 -4.36 -22.15
CA ILE A 128 5.84 -5.79 -22.42
C ILE A 128 5.59 -5.95 -23.90
N LYS A 129 6.61 -6.28 -24.59
CA LYS A 129 6.44 -6.78 -25.96
C LYS A 129 6.15 -8.27 -25.92
#